data_b91fd0048bc0a1023e06d8c0b30cb734
#
_entry.id   b91fd0048bc0a1023e06d8c0b30cb734
#
_cell.length_a   1.000
_cell.length_b   1.000
_cell.length_c   1.000
_cell.angle_alpha   90.00
_cell.angle_beta   90.00
_cell.angle_gamma   90.00
#
_symmetry.space_group_name_H-M   'P 1'
#
loop_
_entity.id
_entity.type
_entity.pdbx_description
1 polymer ?
#
loop_
_entity_poly.entity_id
_entity_poly.type
_entity_poly.pdbx_seq_one_letter_code
_entity_poly.pdbx_strand_id
1 'polypeptide(L)'
;NELKLIAQRDNSDIEMIIGALQHFDCKNPGTKIDRTTVKKSNDILISCGGGELMCTILPYMDFERVRRADPKWYMGYSDNTNFTFLLTTLCDVAALYGPCAASFGMEPYHESLEDALAILQGKKQEVHSYPLWEKEKNKDEEHPLLPYHCTEPSALRGYDIPEGKGMDLSF
;
A
#
# COMPACT_ATOMS: atom_id res chain seq x y z
N ASN A 1 11.56 9.98 -8.93
CA ASN A 1 12.16 11.26 -8.52
C ASN A 1 11.17 12.15 -7.73
N GLU A 2 9.88 12.17 -8.06
CA GLU A 2 8.89 13.03 -7.39
C GLU A 2 8.57 12.59 -5.96
N LEU A 3 8.45 11.31 -5.68
CA LEU A 3 8.27 10.83 -4.31
C LEU A 3 9.44 11.15 -3.40
N LYS A 4 10.67 11.17 -3.94
CA LYS A 4 11.85 11.67 -3.20
C LYS A 4 11.75 13.17 -2.93
N LEU A 5 11.22 13.94 -3.88
CA LEU A 5 11.00 15.39 -3.71
C LEU A 5 9.92 15.65 -2.65
N ILE A 6 8.85 14.86 -2.66
CA ILE A 6 7.79 14.94 -1.64
C ILE A 6 8.34 14.56 -0.26
N ALA A 7 9.06 13.45 -0.15
CA ALA A 7 9.71 13.04 1.09
C ALA A 7 10.67 14.11 1.63
N GLN A 8 11.49 14.71 0.76
CA GLN A 8 12.40 15.79 1.13
C GLN A 8 11.65 17.06 1.55
N ARG A 9 10.57 17.42 0.86
CA ARG A 9 9.73 18.56 1.21
C ARG A 9 9.06 18.40 2.57
N ASP A 10 8.58 17.20 2.88
CA ASP A 10 7.81 16.91 4.09
C ASP A 10 8.69 16.36 5.23
N ASN A 11 10.01 16.32 5.03
CA ASN A 11 11.00 15.81 5.99
C ASN A 11 10.69 14.38 6.46
N SER A 12 10.18 13.55 5.54
CA SER A 12 9.85 12.14 5.77
C SER A 12 10.82 11.23 5.00
N ASP A 13 11.30 10.17 5.67
CA ASP A 13 12.13 9.15 5.03
C ASP A 13 11.26 8.10 4.32
N ILE A 14 10.92 8.40 3.05
CA ILE A 14 10.21 7.46 2.18
C ILE A 14 11.22 6.72 1.32
N GLU A 15 11.38 5.43 1.55
CA GLU A 15 12.12 4.56 0.65
C GLU A 15 11.16 3.83 -0.28
N MET A 16 11.29 4.07 -1.60
CA MET A 16 10.51 3.34 -2.60
C MET A 16 11.17 2.01 -2.90
N ILE A 17 10.42 0.93 -2.78
CA ILE A 17 10.81 -0.37 -3.32
C ILE A 17 10.49 -0.37 -4.82
N ILE A 18 11.37 0.24 -5.62
CA ILE A 18 11.20 0.28 -7.05
C ILE A 18 11.51 -1.11 -7.61
N GLY A 19 10.51 -1.75 -8.20
CA GLY A 19 10.66 -3.00 -8.95
C GLY A 19 11.06 -4.22 -8.11
N ALA A 20 10.91 -4.15 -6.79
CA ALA A 20 11.30 -5.27 -5.92
C ALA A 20 10.46 -6.51 -6.13
N LEU A 21 9.21 -6.35 -6.56
CA LEU A 21 8.25 -7.43 -6.72
C LEU A 21 8.16 -7.97 -8.16
N GLN A 22 8.61 -7.22 -9.15
CA GLN A 22 8.53 -7.61 -10.57
C GLN A 22 9.83 -8.15 -11.15
N HIS A 23 10.97 -7.90 -10.51
CA HIS A 23 12.28 -8.39 -10.96
C HIS A 23 12.82 -9.40 -9.95
N PHE A 24 12.40 -10.64 -10.13
CA PHE A 24 12.92 -11.76 -9.36
C PHE A 24 14.38 -12.02 -9.71
N ASP A 25 15.26 -11.91 -8.73
CA ASP A 25 16.41 -12.78 -8.70
C ASP A 25 15.90 -14.19 -8.36
N CYS A 26 15.73 -15.02 -9.40
CA CYS A 26 15.22 -16.39 -9.28
C CYS A 26 16.06 -17.27 -8.32
N LYS A 27 17.20 -16.80 -7.86
CA LYS A 27 18.07 -17.49 -6.91
C LYS A 27 17.73 -17.23 -5.44
N ASN A 28 17.07 -16.08 -5.13
CA ASN A 28 16.68 -15.72 -3.77
C ASN A 28 15.47 -14.74 -3.76
N PRO A 29 14.29 -15.17 -4.14
CA PRO A 29 13.15 -14.27 -4.41
C PRO A 29 12.63 -13.52 -3.17
N GLY A 30 12.68 -14.07 -1.96
CA GLY A 30 12.18 -13.43 -0.75
C GLY A 30 13.17 -12.48 -0.05
N THR A 31 14.47 -12.65 -0.29
CA THR A 31 15.52 -11.99 0.53
C THR A 31 15.63 -10.48 0.35
N LYS A 32 15.01 -9.91 -0.67
CA LYS A 32 15.07 -8.46 -0.93
C LYS A 32 14.00 -7.71 -0.14
N ILE A 33 12.81 -8.27 -0.04
CA ILE A 33 11.70 -7.65 0.71
C ILE A 33 12.00 -7.70 2.21
N ASP A 34 12.38 -8.85 2.73
CA ASP A 34 12.69 -8.99 4.15
C ASP A 34 13.89 -8.13 4.58
N ARG A 35 14.95 -8.05 3.76
CA ARG A 35 16.09 -7.17 4.01
C ARG A 35 15.69 -5.70 4.05
N THR A 36 14.84 -5.26 3.13
CA THR A 36 14.37 -3.87 3.10
C THR A 36 13.48 -3.58 4.30
N THR A 37 12.61 -4.52 4.66
CA THR A 37 11.72 -4.40 5.81
C THR A 37 12.48 -4.29 7.14
N VAL A 38 13.62 -4.96 7.28
CA VAL A 38 14.44 -4.89 8.51
C VAL A 38 15.52 -3.80 8.49
N LYS A 39 15.62 -3.02 7.43
CA LYS A 39 16.61 -1.95 7.31
C LYS A 39 16.28 -0.79 8.25
N LYS A 40 17.23 -0.35 9.06
CA LYS A 40 17.02 0.67 10.10
C LYS A 40 16.89 2.11 9.56
N SER A 41 17.22 2.35 8.30
CA SER A 41 17.29 3.70 7.72
C SER A 41 16.00 4.15 7.03
N ASN A 42 14.92 3.39 7.13
CA ASN A 42 13.62 3.74 6.56
C ASN A 42 12.50 3.43 7.53
N ASP A 43 11.48 4.24 7.54
CA ASP A 43 10.28 4.10 8.38
C ASP A 43 9.08 3.65 7.57
N ILE A 44 9.09 3.89 6.25
CA ILE A 44 7.99 3.65 5.34
C ILE A 44 8.48 2.91 4.09
N LEU A 45 7.72 1.90 3.70
CA LEU A 45 7.91 1.10 2.50
C LEU A 45 6.65 1.20 1.65
N ILE A 46 6.76 1.75 0.45
CA ILE A 46 5.65 1.83 -0.50
C ILE A 46 5.94 0.91 -1.67
N SER A 47 5.02 -0.02 -1.95
CA SER A 47 5.13 -0.89 -3.11
C SER A 47 5.06 -0.08 -4.41
N CYS A 48 5.87 -0.41 -5.39
CA CYS A 48 5.86 0.25 -6.70
C CYS A 48 4.55 0.01 -7.45
N GLY A 49 4.00 -1.21 -7.35
CA GLY A 49 2.77 -1.62 -8.00
C GLY A 49 2.24 -2.92 -7.46
N GLY A 50 1.15 -3.39 -8.01
CA GLY A 50 0.64 -4.74 -7.79
C GLY A 50 1.43 -5.80 -8.56
N GLY A 51 0.80 -6.89 -8.88
CA GLY A 51 1.38 -8.01 -9.63
C GLY A 51 0.54 -9.27 -9.44
N GLU A 52 1.15 -10.43 -9.66
CA GLU A 52 0.49 -11.73 -9.51
C GLU A 52 1.40 -12.77 -8.83
N LEU A 53 2.60 -12.39 -8.43
CA LEU A 53 3.64 -13.32 -8.02
C LEU A 53 4.03 -13.21 -6.54
N MET A 54 3.40 -12.35 -5.75
CA MET A 54 3.70 -12.19 -4.34
C MET A 54 3.56 -13.52 -3.58
N CYS A 55 2.50 -14.27 -3.86
CA CYS A 55 2.26 -15.55 -3.20
C CYS A 55 3.39 -16.56 -3.43
N THR A 56 4.11 -16.48 -4.53
CA THR A 56 5.23 -17.39 -4.84
C THR A 56 6.49 -17.07 -4.06
N ILE A 57 6.65 -15.83 -3.58
CA ILE A 57 7.84 -15.42 -2.83
C ILE A 57 7.65 -15.53 -1.31
N LEU A 58 6.42 -15.56 -0.82
CA LEU A 58 6.14 -15.62 0.62
C LEU A 58 6.81 -16.78 1.34
N PRO A 59 6.88 -18.02 0.78
CA PRO A 59 7.57 -19.14 1.42
C PRO A 59 9.08 -18.92 1.63
N TYR A 60 9.68 -17.97 0.93
CA TYR A 60 11.11 -17.66 1.02
C TYR A 60 11.41 -16.43 1.89
N MET A 61 10.39 -15.86 2.52
CA MET A 61 10.55 -14.72 3.43
C MET A 61 10.78 -15.18 4.86
N ASP A 62 11.70 -14.51 5.54
CA ASP A 62 11.96 -14.74 6.96
C ASP A 62 11.06 -13.83 7.81
N PHE A 63 9.81 -14.28 8.04
CA PHE A 63 8.83 -13.54 8.84
C PHE A 63 9.25 -13.42 10.32
N GLU A 64 10.03 -14.37 10.85
CA GLU A 64 10.57 -14.26 12.21
C GLU A 64 11.57 -13.10 12.33
N ARG A 65 12.37 -12.89 11.31
CA ARG A 65 13.28 -11.75 11.24
C ARG A 65 12.51 -10.44 11.11
N VAL A 66 11.47 -10.40 10.30
CA VAL A 66 10.59 -9.22 10.14
C VAL A 66 9.92 -8.89 11.47
N ARG A 67 9.38 -9.89 12.18
CA ARG A 67 8.71 -9.72 13.47
C ARG A 67 9.61 -9.14 14.56
N ARG A 68 10.91 -9.44 14.52
CA ARG A 68 11.91 -8.94 15.49
C ARG A 68 12.51 -7.59 15.12
N ALA A 69 12.24 -7.09 13.93
CA ALA A 69 12.72 -5.79 13.47
C ALA A 69 11.87 -4.66 14.07
N ASP A 70 12.41 -3.45 14.04
CA ASP A 70 11.64 -2.26 14.36
C ASP A 70 10.45 -2.15 13.39
N PRO A 71 9.21 -1.95 13.88
CA PRO A 71 8.04 -1.91 13.03
C PRO A 71 8.10 -0.75 12.05
N LYS A 72 7.58 -0.98 10.83
CA LYS A 72 7.54 -0.01 9.74
C LYS A 72 6.20 -0.04 9.05
N TRP A 73 5.80 1.08 8.51
CA TRP A 73 4.70 1.10 7.59
C TRP A 73 5.05 0.39 6.28
N TYR A 74 4.22 -0.53 5.87
CA TYR A 74 4.20 -1.05 4.50
C TYR A 74 2.87 -0.68 3.86
N MET A 75 2.92 -0.12 2.66
CA MET A 75 1.72 0.27 1.91
C MET A 75 1.74 -0.29 0.49
N GLY A 76 0.61 -0.86 0.09
CA GLY A 76 0.34 -1.36 -1.25
C GLY A 76 -1.02 -2.03 -1.31
N TYR A 77 -1.52 -2.27 -2.51
CA TYR A 77 -2.81 -2.93 -2.75
C TYR A 77 -2.68 -4.06 -3.78
N SER A 78 -3.78 -4.73 -4.10
CA SER A 78 -3.81 -5.84 -5.06
C SER A 78 -2.93 -7.00 -4.59
N ASP A 79 -1.95 -7.45 -5.37
CA ASP A 79 -1.04 -8.55 -5.04
C ASP A 79 -0.29 -8.33 -3.71
N ASN A 80 -0.05 -7.08 -3.32
CA ASN A 80 0.55 -6.74 -2.04
C ASN A 80 -0.29 -7.17 -0.83
N THR A 81 -1.57 -7.46 -1.01
CA THR A 81 -2.45 -7.98 0.06
C THR A 81 -1.88 -9.25 0.67
N ASN A 82 -1.25 -10.08 -0.13
CA ASN A 82 -0.59 -11.30 0.36
C ASN A 82 0.45 -10.99 1.44
N PHE A 83 1.22 -9.91 1.27
CA PHE A 83 2.25 -9.52 2.24
C PHE A 83 1.67 -8.71 3.40
N THR A 84 0.80 -7.73 3.14
CA THR A 84 0.18 -6.92 4.20
C THR A 84 -0.61 -7.78 5.18
N PHE A 85 -1.34 -8.79 4.68
CA PHE A 85 -2.04 -9.74 5.52
C PHE A 85 -1.09 -10.51 6.45
N LEU A 86 0.04 -10.99 5.95
CA LEU A 86 1.01 -11.74 6.74
C LEU A 86 1.82 -10.86 7.70
N LEU A 87 2.08 -9.60 7.35
CA LEU A 87 2.66 -8.64 8.29
C LEU A 87 1.78 -8.50 9.54
N THR A 88 0.48 -8.35 9.35
CA THR A 88 -0.46 -8.21 10.46
C THR A 88 -0.64 -9.52 11.23
N THR A 89 -0.82 -10.64 10.53
CA THR A 89 -1.18 -11.92 11.20
C THR A 89 0.00 -12.68 11.79
N LEU A 90 1.19 -12.60 11.18
CA LEU A 90 2.38 -13.31 11.65
C LEU A 90 3.36 -12.43 12.42
N CYS A 91 3.46 -11.15 12.05
CA CYS A 91 4.47 -10.25 12.62
C CYS A 91 3.91 -9.28 13.66
N ASP A 92 2.58 -9.17 13.79
CA ASP A 92 1.91 -8.17 14.65
C ASP A 92 2.31 -6.73 14.29
N VAL A 93 2.44 -6.47 12.99
CA VAL A 93 2.83 -5.17 12.43
C VAL A 93 1.66 -4.64 11.59
N ALA A 94 1.21 -3.44 11.90
CA ALA A 94 0.19 -2.76 11.10
C ALA A 94 0.71 -2.48 9.68
N ALA A 95 -0.18 -2.63 8.69
CA ALA A 95 0.10 -2.34 7.29
C ALA A 95 -1.06 -1.54 6.68
N LEU A 96 -0.80 -0.84 5.59
CA LEU A 96 -1.79 -0.06 4.86
C LEU A 96 -2.16 -0.75 3.55
N TYR A 97 -3.43 -1.10 3.40
CA TYR A 97 -3.98 -1.41 2.09
C TYR A 97 -4.28 -0.08 1.39
N GLY A 98 -3.32 0.42 0.63
CA GLY A 98 -3.34 1.77 0.09
C GLY A 98 -2.61 1.90 -1.25
N PRO A 99 -2.55 3.11 -1.80
CA PRO A 99 -1.99 3.34 -3.13
C PRO A 99 -0.52 2.90 -3.22
N CYS A 100 -0.17 2.35 -4.38
CA CYS A 100 1.22 2.07 -4.74
C CYS A 100 1.93 3.34 -5.21
N ALA A 101 3.25 3.31 -5.25
CA ALA A 101 4.08 4.45 -5.63
C ALA A 101 3.74 5.06 -6.99
N ALA A 102 3.33 4.23 -7.96
CA ALA A 102 2.91 4.71 -9.28
C ALA A 102 1.69 5.65 -9.25
N SER A 103 0.83 5.53 -8.24
CA SER A 103 -0.35 6.40 -8.10
C SER A 103 0.03 7.85 -7.78
N PHE A 104 1.18 8.07 -7.12
CA PHE A 104 1.67 9.41 -6.76
C PHE A 104 2.32 10.17 -7.93
N GLY A 105 2.23 9.64 -9.15
CA GLY A 105 2.61 10.36 -10.37
C GLY A 105 1.51 11.25 -10.93
N MET A 106 0.31 11.29 -10.33
CA MET A 106 -0.78 12.16 -10.83
C MET A 106 -0.68 13.59 -10.33
N GLU A 107 -1.21 14.53 -11.11
CA GLU A 107 -1.26 15.94 -10.76
C GLU A 107 -2.57 16.56 -11.26
N PRO A 108 -3.39 17.22 -10.39
CA PRO A 108 -3.26 17.25 -8.93
C PRO A 108 -3.50 15.91 -8.27
N TYR A 109 -3.07 15.75 -7.02
CA TYR A 109 -3.38 14.54 -6.24
C TYR A 109 -4.89 14.45 -5.99
N HIS A 110 -5.40 13.23 -6.08
CA HIS A 110 -6.71 12.92 -5.52
C HIS A 110 -6.61 12.87 -3.99
N GLU A 111 -7.68 13.27 -3.29
CA GLU A 111 -7.70 13.31 -1.82
C GLU A 111 -7.29 11.98 -1.15
N SER A 112 -7.56 10.83 -1.80
CA SER A 112 -7.14 9.52 -1.30
C SER A 112 -5.62 9.36 -1.20
N LEU A 113 -4.84 10.04 -2.04
CA LEU A 113 -3.38 10.03 -1.97
C LEU A 113 -2.88 10.95 -0.87
N GLU A 114 -3.52 12.11 -0.71
CA GLU A 114 -3.23 13.04 0.38
C GLU A 114 -3.52 12.38 1.74
N ASP A 115 -4.64 11.68 1.85
CA ASP A 115 -5.03 10.92 3.02
C ASP A 115 -4.03 9.81 3.35
N ALA A 116 -3.62 9.03 2.35
CA ALA A 116 -2.63 7.98 2.53
C ALA A 116 -1.30 8.53 3.07
N LEU A 117 -0.82 9.65 2.52
CA LEU A 117 0.38 10.33 3.01
C LEU A 117 0.20 10.89 4.42
N ALA A 118 -0.96 11.45 4.72
CA ALA A 118 -1.26 12.01 6.04
C ALA A 118 -1.29 10.91 7.12
N ILE A 119 -1.84 9.72 6.81
CA ILE A 119 -1.80 8.56 7.70
C ILE A 119 -0.35 8.11 7.93
N LEU A 120 0.43 7.92 6.84
CA LEU A 120 1.83 7.51 6.94
C LEU A 120 2.69 8.48 7.76
N GLN A 121 2.36 9.76 7.75
CA GLN A 121 3.04 10.81 8.51
C GLN A 121 2.49 10.98 9.94
N GLY A 122 1.48 10.19 10.34
CA GLY A 122 0.82 10.34 11.64
C GLY A 122 0.01 11.63 11.80
N LYS A 123 -0.27 12.34 10.71
CA LYS A 123 -1.06 13.59 10.71
C LYS A 123 -2.55 13.34 10.71
N LYS A 124 -2.99 12.16 10.30
CA LYS A 124 -4.39 11.73 10.21
C LYS A 124 -4.52 10.31 10.74
N GLN A 125 -5.61 10.01 11.44
CA GLN A 125 -5.87 8.69 12.00
C GLN A 125 -7.09 8.02 11.39
N GLU A 126 -7.92 8.78 10.69
CA GLU A 126 -9.17 8.32 10.08
C GLU A 126 -9.25 8.78 8.64
N VAL A 127 -9.83 7.94 7.80
CA VAL A 127 -10.22 8.27 6.43
C VAL A 127 -11.67 7.91 6.22
N HIS A 128 -12.34 8.64 5.33
CA HIS A 128 -13.72 8.38 4.96
C HIS A 128 -13.79 7.82 3.54
N SER A 129 -14.91 7.17 3.22
CA SER A 129 -15.17 6.76 1.84
C SER A 129 -15.33 8.00 0.94
N TYR A 130 -14.78 7.92 -0.26
CA TYR A 130 -14.87 8.99 -1.24
C TYR A 130 -16.21 8.93 -1.97
N PRO A 131 -16.84 10.10 -2.27
CA PRO A 131 -18.18 10.13 -2.83
C PRO A 131 -18.25 9.65 -4.28
N LEU A 132 -17.12 9.69 -4.99
CA LEU A 132 -17.03 9.32 -6.39
C LEU A 132 -15.90 8.29 -6.60
N TRP A 133 -16.05 7.46 -7.65
CA TRP A 133 -15.01 6.55 -8.10
C TRP A 133 -14.83 6.62 -9.61
N GLU A 134 -13.67 6.15 -10.09
CA GLU A 134 -13.29 6.14 -11.49
C GLU A 134 -13.73 4.84 -12.15
N LYS A 135 -14.68 4.92 -13.07
CA LYS A 135 -15.11 3.79 -13.89
C LYS A 135 -14.22 3.61 -15.12
N GLU A 136 -13.90 4.70 -15.77
CA GLU A 136 -13.10 4.72 -16.99
C GLU A 136 -11.88 5.63 -16.78
N LYS A 137 -10.70 5.08 -17.04
CA LYS A 137 -9.45 5.81 -16.91
C LYS A 137 -9.21 6.68 -18.12
N ASN A 138 -8.90 7.96 -17.88
CA ASN A 138 -8.46 8.88 -18.92
C ASN A 138 -6.94 8.96 -19.04
N LYS A 139 -6.23 8.36 -18.09
CA LYS A 139 -4.76 8.32 -18.06
C LYS A 139 -4.25 7.33 -19.12
N ASP A 140 -3.34 7.80 -19.94
CA ASP A 140 -2.67 7.04 -21.01
C ASP A 140 -1.16 7.33 -21.05
N GLU A 141 -0.46 6.81 -22.06
CA GLU A 141 0.99 7.03 -22.23
C GLU A 141 1.33 8.46 -22.62
N GLU A 142 0.42 9.18 -23.29
CA GLU A 142 0.61 10.59 -23.70
C GLU A 142 0.32 11.54 -22.53
N HIS A 143 -0.57 11.11 -21.62
CA HIS A 143 -1.01 11.89 -20.46
C HIS A 143 -0.82 11.11 -19.15
N PRO A 144 0.43 10.78 -18.78
CA PRO A 144 0.72 9.88 -17.65
C PRO A 144 0.45 10.51 -16.28
N LEU A 145 0.28 11.82 -16.19
CA LEU A 145 0.06 12.54 -14.94
C LEU A 145 -1.41 12.87 -14.65
N LEU A 146 -2.33 12.54 -15.56
CA LEU A 146 -3.74 12.82 -15.33
C LEU A 146 -4.24 12.23 -14.01
N PRO A 147 -5.03 12.99 -13.24
CA PRO A 147 -5.66 12.51 -12.03
C PRO A 147 -6.75 11.47 -12.33
N TYR A 148 -7.28 10.84 -11.30
CA TYR A 148 -8.44 9.96 -11.44
C TYR A 148 -9.64 10.69 -12.03
N HIS A 149 -10.31 10.06 -12.98
CA HIS A 149 -11.55 10.55 -13.60
C HIS A 149 -12.77 10.05 -12.81
N CYS A 150 -12.91 10.53 -11.58
CA CYS A 150 -13.97 10.12 -10.67
C CYS A 150 -15.31 10.77 -11.04
N THR A 151 -16.18 10.06 -11.76
CA THR A 151 -17.48 10.55 -12.23
C THR A 151 -18.66 9.77 -11.66
N GLU A 152 -18.43 8.54 -11.20
CA GLU A 152 -19.49 7.66 -10.75
C GLU A 152 -19.70 7.77 -9.24
N PRO A 153 -20.94 7.84 -8.75
CA PRO A 153 -21.20 7.91 -7.32
C PRO A 153 -20.85 6.58 -6.63
N SER A 154 -20.16 6.68 -5.49
CA SER A 154 -19.93 5.54 -4.61
C SER A 154 -21.22 5.19 -3.87
N ALA A 155 -21.73 3.97 -4.07
CA ALA A 155 -22.88 3.46 -3.37
C ALA A 155 -22.50 2.22 -2.56
N LEU A 156 -22.52 2.35 -1.24
CA LEU A 156 -22.40 1.21 -0.34
C LEU A 156 -23.79 0.53 -0.25
N ARG A 157 -23.84 -0.75 -0.63
CA ARG A 157 -25.03 -1.57 -0.43
C ARG A 157 -24.76 -2.49 0.76
N GLY A 158 -25.51 -2.28 1.85
CA GLY A 158 -25.61 -3.26 2.91
C GLY A 158 -26.42 -4.47 2.40
N TYR A 159 -25.91 -5.68 2.63
CA TYR A 159 -26.71 -6.88 2.51
C TYR A 159 -27.25 -7.17 3.91
N ASP A 160 -28.57 -7.37 4.02
CA ASP A 160 -29.18 -7.76 5.27
C ASP A 160 -28.55 -9.08 5.75
N ILE A 161 -27.82 -9.02 6.85
CA ILE A 161 -27.39 -10.21 7.58
C ILE A 161 -28.65 -10.67 8.31
N PRO A 162 -29.14 -11.93 8.09
CA PRO A 162 -30.31 -12.43 8.78
C PRO A 162 -30.18 -12.24 10.30
N GLU A 163 -31.21 -11.71 10.93
CA GLU A 163 -31.24 -11.49 12.39
C GLU A 163 -30.74 -12.75 13.11
N GLY A 164 -29.80 -12.61 14.02
CA GLY A 164 -29.22 -13.70 14.82
C GLY A 164 -27.92 -14.34 14.25
N LYS A 165 -27.39 -13.85 13.12
CA LYS A 165 -26.08 -14.26 12.57
C LYS A 165 -25.09 -13.11 12.46
N GLY A 166 -25.20 -12.10 13.30
CA GLY A 166 -24.19 -11.05 13.37
C GLY A 166 -22.82 -11.65 13.75
N MET A 167 -21.80 -11.44 12.93
CA MET A 167 -20.45 -11.60 13.42
C MET A 167 -20.20 -10.48 14.44
N ASP A 168 -19.93 -10.87 15.67
CA ASP A 168 -19.39 -9.95 16.67
C ASP A 168 -17.98 -9.55 16.21
N LEU A 169 -17.86 -8.34 15.64
CA LEU A 169 -16.61 -7.75 15.23
C LEU A 169 -16.04 -6.84 16.34
N SER A 170 -16.33 -7.13 17.60
CA SER A 170 -15.66 -6.47 18.71
C SER A 170 -14.19 -6.92 18.74
N PHE A 171 -13.31 -6.05 18.30
CA PHE A 171 -11.86 -6.13 18.48
C PHE A 171 -11.48 -5.39 19.75
#